data_b48a44918feaee47a268bbe528d6403b
#
_entry.id   b48a44918feaee47a268bbe528d6403b
#
_cell.length_a   1.000
_cell.length_b   1.000
_cell.length_c   1.000
_cell.angle_alpha   90.00
_cell.angle_beta   90.00
_cell.angle_gamma   90.00
#
_symmetry.space_group_name_H-M   'P 1'
#
loop_
_entity.id
_entity.type
_entity.pdbx_description
1 polymer ?
#
loop_
_entity_poly.entity_id
_entity_poly.type
_entity_poly.pdbx_seq_one_letter_code
_entity_poly.pdbx_strand_id
1 'polypeptide(L)'
;LFRALEENAAIVSACNLQQIAAFSGVQADSLVFAGGGSKGKLWSQILADVTGLTVHVPVVKEATALGCAIAAGVGVGIWPSLAETGEKLVRWDREHKPNPENFAVYQQAREKWQAVYQDQRALVDGGLTTSLWKAPGL
;
A
#
# COMPACT_ATOMS: atom_id res chain seq x y z
N LEU A 1 11.29 -16.58 -6.47
CA LEU A 1 11.52 -15.28 -7.09
C LEU A 1 10.29 -14.36 -6.97
N PHE A 2 9.09 -14.74 -7.44
CA PHE A 2 7.89 -13.88 -7.38
C PHE A 2 7.55 -13.46 -5.96
N ARG A 3 7.55 -14.39 -5.00
CA ARG A 3 7.31 -14.07 -3.59
C ARG A 3 8.27 -13.00 -3.06
N ALA A 4 9.56 -13.05 -3.40
CA ALA A 4 10.53 -12.05 -2.98
C ALA A 4 10.21 -10.64 -3.53
N LEU A 5 9.64 -10.54 -4.74
CA LEU A 5 9.18 -9.29 -5.31
C LEU A 5 7.94 -8.75 -4.57
N GLU A 6 6.99 -9.62 -4.22
CA GLU A 6 5.81 -9.26 -3.43
C GLU A 6 6.21 -8.80 -2.02
N GLU A 7 7.15 -9.51 -1.37
CA GLU A 7 7.71 -9.14 -0.07
C GLU A 7 8.41 -7.79 -0.10
N ASN A 8 9.25 -7.55 -1.12
CA ASN A 8 9.91 -6.25 -1.29
C ASN A 8 8.90 -5.11 -1.48
N ALA A 9 7.89 -5.30 -2.33
CA ALA A 9 6.85 -4.30 -2.55
C ALA A 9 6.06 -4.00 -1.26
N ALA A 10 5.78 -5.02 -0.45
CA ALA A 10 5.12 -4.85 0.84
C ALA A 10 6.00 -4.11 1.86
N ILE A 11 7.30 -4.42 1.91
CA ILE A 11 8.28 -3.72 2.77
C ILE A 11 8.37 -2.24 2.39
N VAL A 12 8.50 -1.91 1.11
CA VAL A 12 8.50 -0.52 0.62
C VAL A 12 7.22 0.19 1.02
N SER A 13 6.06 -0.46 0.84
CA SER A 13 4.76 0.10 1.21
C SER A 13 4.67 0.38 2.72
N ALA A 14 5.15 -0.54 3.56
CA ALA A 14 5.19 -0.35 5.01
C ALA A 14 6.10 0.81 5.43
N CYS A 15 7.26 0.97 4.79
CA CYS A 15 8.16 2.09 5.04
C CYS A 15 7.53 3.43 4.64
N ASN A 16 6.85 3.47 3.49
CA ASN A 16 6.14 4.67 3.03
C ASN A 16 4.97 5.02 3.96
N LEU A 17 4.18 4.04 4.42
CA LEU A 17 3.11 4.26 5.39
C LEU A 17 3.64 4.86 6.70
N GLN A 18 4.78 4.37 7.18
CA GLN A 18 5.42 4.91 8.38
C GLN A 18 5.83 6.38 8.18
N GLN A 19 6.38 6.73 7.02
CA GLN A 19 6.75 8.11 6.70
C GLN A 19 5.51 9.01 6.58
N ILE A 20 4.45 8.54 5.93
CA ILE A 20 3.17 9.26 5.82
C ILE A 20 2.58 9.50 7.21
N ALA A 21 2.56 8.48 8.07
CA ALA A 21 2.06 8.59 9.43
C ALA A 21 2.88 9.60 10.25
N ALA A 22 4.21 9.58 10.13
CA ALA A 22 5.09 10.53 10.81
C ALA A 22 4.88 11.97 10.35
N PHE A 23 4.62 12.18 9.05
CA PHE A 23 4.39 13.50 8.47
C PHE A 23 2.98 14.04 8.77
N SER A 24 1.95 13.20 8.64
CA SER A 24 0.55 13.62 8.79
C SER A 24 0.04 13.60 10.23
N GLY A 25 0.71 12.87 11.13
CA GLY A 25 0.22 12.56 12.47
C GLY A 25 -0.93 11.54 12.50
N VAL A 26 -1.32 10.99 11.36
CA VAL A 26 -2.43 10.04 11.23
C VAL A 26 -1.88 8.62 11.15
N GLN A 27 -2.36 7.74 12.05
CA GLN A 27 -2.07 6.31 12.02
C GLN A 27 -3.21 5.58 11.29
N ALA A 28 -2.85 4.65 10.42
CA ALA A 28 -3.82 3.79 9.77
C ALA A 28 -4.17 2.59 10.66
N ASP A 29 -5.45 2.28 10.80
CA ASP A 29 -5.93 1.08 11.52
C ASP A 29 -6.05 -0.14 10.60
N SER A 30 -6.19 0.10 9.31
CA SER A 30 -6.31 -0.93 8.29
C SER A 30 -5.89 -0.40 6.92
N LEU A 31 -5.76 -1.30 5.95
CA LEU A 31 -5.43 -0.98 4.57
C LEU A 31 -6.47 -1.51 3.61
N VAL A 32 -6.71 -0.76 2.55
CA VAL A 32 -7.46 -1.24 1.38
C VAL A 32 -6.47 -1.59 0.29
N PHE A 33 -6.46 -2.86 -0.13
CA PHE A 33 -5.64 -3.32 -1.25
C PHE A 33 -6.53 -3.66 -2.45
N ALA A 34 -6.45 -2.82 -3.48
CA ALA A 34 -7.24 -2.92 -4.70
C ALA A 34 -6.34 -3.02 -5.94
N GLY A 35 -6.95 -3.16 -7.11
CA GLY A 35 -6.24 -3.33 -8.37
C GLY A 35 -5.83 -4.77 -8.65
N GLY A 36 -5.05 -4.97 -9.71
CA GLY A 36 -4.65 -6.30 -10.20
C GLY A 36 -3.92 -7.15 -9.16
N GLY A 37 -3.02 -6.55 -8.37
CA GLY A 37 -2.26 -7.22 -7.32
C GLY A 37 -3.13 -7.83 -6.22
N SER A 38 -4.26 -7.20 -5.92
CA SER A 38 -5.18 -7.69 -4.88
C SER A 38 -5.92 -8.99 -5.24
N LYS A 39 -5.83 -9.44 -6.50
CA LYS A 39 -6.36 -10.74 -6.93
C LYS A 39 -5.58 -11.90 -6.28
N GLY A 40 -4.29 -11.70 -5.98
CA GLY A 40 -3.42 -12.66 -5.32
C GLY A 40 -3.67 -12.72 -3.81
N LYS A 41 -4.09 -13.89 -3.30
CA LYS A 41 -4.28 -14.08 -1.85
C LYS A 41 -2.95 -13.99 -1.08
N LEU A 42 -1.88 -14.53 -1.65
CA LEU A 42 -0.56 -14.53 -1.03
C LEU A 42 -0.05 -13.10 -0.83
N TRP A 43 -0.10 -12.27 -1.86
CA TRP A 43 0.38 -10.89 -1.76
C TRP A 43 -0.43 -10.05 -0.75
N SER A 44 -1.76 -10.25 -0.74
CA SER A 44 -2.61 -9.60 0.26
C SER A 44 -2.25 -10.01 1.70
N GLN A 45 -1.92 -11.29 1.92
CA GLN A 45 -1.47 -11.77 3.23
C GLN A 45 -0.08 -11.25 3.59
N ILE A 46 0.87 -11.27 2.65
CA ILE A 46 2.21 -10.69 2.86
C ILE A 46 2.10 -9.22 3.25
N LEU A 47 1.24 -8.45 2.59
CA LEU A 47 1.03 -7.04 2.92
C LEU A 47 0.51 -6.86 4.36
N ALA A 48 -0.44 -7.70 4.79
CA ALA A 48 -0.92 -7.70 6.18
C ALA A 48 0.21 -8.05 7.16
N ASP A 49 0.96 -9.12 6.88
CA ASP A 49 2.04 -9.60 7.74
C ASP A 49 3.19 -8.60 7.86
N VAL A 50 3.53 -7.89 6.78
CA VAL A 50 4.62 -6.89 6.76
C VAL A 50 4.21 -5.60 7.45
N THR A 51 2.97 -5.16 7.27
CA THR A 51 2.50 -3.87 7.83
C THR A 51 2.01 -4.00 9.27
N GLY A 52 1.59 -5.19 9.68
CA GLY A 52 0.91 -5.44 10.95
C GLY A 52 -0.54 -4.93 10.96
N LEU A 53 -1.08 -4.56 9.80
CA LEU A 53 -2.42 -4.00 9.65
C LEU A 53 -3.35 -5.00 8.96
N THR A 54 -4.63 -4.95 9.30
CA THR A 54 -5.65 -5.69 8.57
C THR A 54 -5.76 -5.14 7.15
N VAL A 55 -5.71 -6.04 6.16
CA VAL A 55 -5.86 -5.69 4.74
C VAL A 55 -7.23 -6.12 4.24
N HIS A 56 -8.01 -5.16 3.80
CA HIS A 56 -9.32 -5.37 3.17
C HIS A 56 -9.18 -5.36 1.65
N VAL A 57 -9.73 -6.36 1.00
CA VAL A 57 -9.76 -6.47 -0.46
C VAL A 57 -11.19 -6.27 -0.95
N PRO A 58 -11.46 -5.24 -1.77
CA PRO A 58 -12.82 -4.99 -2.24
C PRO A 58 -13.26 -6.00 -3.31
N VAL A 59 -14.58 -6.16 -3.46
CA VAL A 59 -15.18 -6.98 -4.53
C VAL A 59 -14.79 -6.40 -5.89
N VAL A 60 -14.96 -5.09 -6.06
CA VAL A 60 -14.56 -4.37 -7.28
C VAL A 60 -13.05 -4.11 -7.21
N LYS A 61 -12.27 -4.84 -8.00
CA LYS A 61 -10.81 -4.70 -8.05
C LYS A 61 -10.38 -3.42 -8.79
N GLU A 62 -11.18 -2.98 -9.74
CA GLU A 62 -10.94 -1.75 -10.52
C GLU A 62 -11.41 -0.51 -9.74
N ALA A 63 -10.75 -0.25 -8.59
CA ALA A 63 -11.14 0.81 -7.65
C ALA A 63 -11.14 2.21 -8.28
N THR A 64 -10.21 2.47 -9.20
CA THR A 64 -10.14 3.75 -9.92
C THR A 64 -11.39 3.96 -10.77
N ALA A 65 -11.84 2.96 -11.52
CA ALA A 65 -13.04 3.04 -12.33
C ALA A 65 -14.29 3.26 -11.46
N LEU A 66 -14.40 2.54 -10.34
CA LEU A 66 -15.48 2.75 -9.39
C LEU A 66 -15.45 4.17 -8.79
N GLY A 67 -14.28 4.66 -8.41
CA GLY A 67 -14.10 6.01 -7.89
C GLY A 67 -14.52 7.09 -8.89
N CYS A 68 -14.12 6.95 -10.15
CA CYS A 68 -14.54 7.84 -11.24
C CYS A 68 -16.06 7.83 -11.43
N ALA A 69 -16.69 6.65 -11.42
CA ALA A 69 -18.14 6.54 -11.54
C ALA A 69 -18.86 7.21 -10.38
N ILE A 70 -18.38 7.02 -9.14
CA ILE A 70 -18.91 7.69 -7.95
C ILE A 70 -18.77 9.22 -8.09
N ALA A 71 -17.59 9.70 -8.46
CA ALA A 71 -17.33 11.13 -8.61
C ALA A 71 -18.22 11.76 -9.70
N ALA A 72 -18.40 11.10 -10.83
CA ALA A 72 -19.29 11.56 -11.90
C ALA A 72 -20.74 11.61 -11.42
N GLY A 73 -21.24 10.59 -10.73
CA GLY A 73 -22.60 10.54 -10.23
C GLY A 73 -22.89 11.60 -9.18
N VAL A 74 -21.91 11.91 -8.29
CA VAL A 74 -22.02 13.04 -7.35
C VAL A 74 -22.01 14.37 -8.10
N GLY A 75 -21.14 14.52 -9.11
CA GLY A 75 -21.02 15.75 -9.90
C GLY A 75 -22.32 16.12 -10.65
N VAL A 76 -23.10 15.14 -11.08
CA VAL A 76 -24.40 15.37 -11.75
C VAL A 76 -25.61 15.25 -10.82
N GLY A 77 -25.39 15.12 -9.50
CA GLY A 77 -26.44 15.11 -8.49
C GLY A 77 -27.23 13.79 -8.35
N ILE A 78 -26.74 12.69 -8.93
CA ILE A 78 -27.36 11.35 -8.75
C ILE A 78 -27.12 10.83 -7.32
N TRP A 79 -25.95 11.13 -6.75
CA TRP A 79 -25.56 10.70 -5.39
C TRP A 79 -25.23 11.92 -4.51
N PRO A 80 -25.48 11.82 -3.18
CA PRO A 80 -25.37 12.97 -2.29
C PRO A 80 -23.93 13.40 -2.01
N SER A 81 -23.01 12.44 -1.84
CA SER A 81 -21.60 12.71 -1.55
C SER A 81 -20.72 11.53 -1.89
N LEU A 82 -19.40 11.78 -2.02
CA LEU A 82 -18.41 10.72 -2.24
C LEU A 82 -18.37 9.74 -1.07
N ALA A 83 -18.38 10.24 0.15
CA ALA A 83 -18.28 9.44 1.37
C ALA A 83 -19.47 8.48 1.51
N GLU A 84 -20.69 9.00 1.52
CA GLU A 84 -21.90 8.19 1.67
C GLU A 84 -22.07 7.19 0.53
N THR A 85 -21.71 7.58 -0.68
CA THR A 85 -21.82 6.70 -1.84
C THR A 85 -20.75 5.62 -1.79
N GLY A 86 -19.51 5.94 -1.37
CA GLY A 86 -18.45 5.00 -1.15
C GLY A 86 -18.84 3.94 -0.11
N GLU A 87 -19.37 4.35 1.03
CA GLU A 87 -19.84 3.44 2.08
C GLU A 87 -20.94 2.48 1.59
N LYS A 88 -21.83 2.94 0.70
CA LYS A 88 -22.90 2.11 0.13
C LYS A 88 -22.44 1.15 -0.95
N LEU A 89 -21.50 1.56 -1.80
CA LEU A 89 -21.12 0.81 -2.99
C LEU A 89 -19.88 -0.06 -2.80
N VAL A 90 -18.96 0.31 -1.92
CA VAL A 90 -17.79 -0.50 -1.63
C VAL A 90 -18.21 -1.71 -0.79
N ARG A 91 -17.93 -2.89 -1.32
CA ARG A 91 -18.17 -4.17 -0.65
C ARG A 91 -16.86 -4.93 -0.53
N TRP A 92 -16.69 -5.63 0.58
CA TRP A 92 -15.49 -6.40 0.86
C TRP A 92 -15.62 -7.83 0.37
N ASP A 93 -14.61 -8.31 -0.33
CA ASP A 93 -14.46 -9.70 -0.80
C ASP A 93 -13.72 -10.53 0.24
N ARG A 94 -12.61 -9.98 0.75
CA ARG A 94 -11.71 -10.68 1.66
C ARG A 94 -11.11 -9.73 2.67
N GLU A 95 -10.74 -10.31 3.81
CA GLU A 95 -9.96 -9.68 4.86
C GLU A 95 -8.75 -10.57 5.16
N HIS A 96 -7.59 -9.95 5.31
CA HIS A 96 -6.36 -10.61 5.72
C HIS A 96 -5.85 -9.96 7.00
N LYS A 97 -5.84 -10.74 8.09
CA LYS A 97 -5.27 -10.31 9.37
C LYS A 97 -3.78 -10.63 9.41
N PRO A 98 -2.95 -9.79 10.04
CA PRO A 98 -1.53 -10.09 10.18
C PRO A 98 -1.32 -11.31 11.07
N ASN A 99 -0.38 -12.18 10.66
CA ASN A 99 0.12 -13.25 11.51
C ASN A 99 1.25 -12.66 12.41
N PRO A 100 1.13 -12.72 13.75
CA PRO A 100 2.12 -12.13 14.66
C PRO A 100 3.54 -12.70 14.49
N GLU A 101 3.66 -13.99 14.19
CA GLU A 101 4.97 -14.63 14.00
C GLU A 101 5.65 -14.11 12.73
N ASN A 102 4.90 -14.03 11.61
CA ASN A 102 5.39 -13.47 10.37
C ASN A 102 5.72 -11.98 10.52
N PHE A 103 4.87 -11.23 11.22
CA PHE A 103 5.10 -9.82 11.48
C PHE A 103 6.45 -9.60 12.18
N ALA A 104 6.77 -10.38 13.22
CA ALA A 104 8.05 -10.27 13.93
C ALA A 104 9.24 -10.50 12.98
N VAL A 105 9.15 -11.48 12.08
CA VAL A 105 10.19 -11.76 11.07
C VAL A 105 10.32 -10.59 10.08
N TYR A 106 9.20 -10.06 9.61
CA TYR A 106 9.21 -8.95 8.66
C TYR A 106 9.68 -7.63 9.28
N GLN A 107 9.52 -7.39 10.59
CA GLN A 107 10.12 -6.22 11.23
C GLN A 107 11.65 -6.24 11.11
N GLN A 108 12.30 -7.38 11.35
CA GLN A 108 13.75 -7.53 11.18
C GLN A 108 14.17 -7.33 9.70
N ALA A 109 13.38 -7.85 8.77
CA ALA A 109 13.64 -7.66 7.34
C ALA A 109 13.51 -6.18 6.93
N ARG A 110 12.53 -5.45 7.47
CA ARG A 110 12.34 -4.01 7.26
C ARG A 110 13.53 -3.19 7.77
N GLU A 111 14.00 -3.47 8.97
CA GLU A 111 15.18 -2.79 9.54
C GLU A 111 16.40 -2.94 8.64
N LYS A 112 16.68 -4.17 8.19
CA LYS A 112 17.77 -4.44 7.25
C LYS A 112 17.56 -3.73 5.91
N TRP A 113 16.34 -3.75 5.39
CA TRP A 113 16.00 -3.08 4.14
C TRP A 113 16.22 -1.56 4.25
N GLN A 114 15.79 -0.94 5.35
CA GLN A 114 16.00 0.48 5.60
C GLN A 114 17.47 0.85 5.68
N ALA A 115 18.30 0.05 6.36
CA ALA A 115 19.74 0.27 6.42
C ALA A 115 20.37 0.23 5.02
N VAL A 116 20.11 -0.83 4.24
CA VAL A 116 20.61 -0.97 2.86
C VAL A 116 20.12 0.20 1.97
N TYR A 117 18.87 0.61 2.13
CA TYR A 117 18.32 1.74 1.37
C TYR A 117 19.05 3.06 1.70
N GLN A 118 19.40 3.32 2.96
CA GLN A 118 20.17 4.51 3.34
C GLN A 118 21.57 4.49 2.75
N ASP A 119 22.26 3.33 2.76
CA ASP A 119 23.56 3.18 2.14
C ASP A 119 23.50 3.41 0.61
N GLN A 120 22.48 2.86 -0.05
CA GLN A 120 22.25 3.11 -1.49
C GLN A 120 22.01 4.59 -1.80
N ARG A 121 21.24 5.30 -0.95
CA ARG A 121 21.05 6.74 -1.09
C ARG A 121 22.37 7.48 -0.96
N ALA A 122 23.18 7.15 0.03
CA ALA A 122 24.48 7.78 0.23
C ALA A 122 25.40 7.63 -0.99
N LEU A 123 25.36 6.47 -1.67
CA LEU A 123 26.11 6.27 -2.93
C LEU A 123 25.62 7.18 -4.06
N VAL A 124 24.30 7.40 -4.16
CA VAL A 124 23.71 8.31 -5.15
C VAL A 124 24.07 9.75 -4.81
N ASP A 125 23.90 10.17 -3.56
CA ASP A 125 24.19 11.52 -3.08
C ASP A 125 25.67 11.86 -3.21
N GLY A 126 26.55 10.85 -3.06
CA GLY A 126 27.98 10.95 -3.29
C GLY A 126 28.44 10.90 -4.76
N GLY A 127 27.51 10.76 -5.70
CA GLY A 127 27.78 10.70 -7.15
C GLY A 127 28.45 9.41 -7.65
N LEU A 128 28.52 8.36 -6.80
CA LEU A 128 29.12 7.08 -7.17
C LEU A 128 28.18 6.20 -8.00
N THR A 129 26.88 6.42 -7.86
CA THR A 129 25.85 5.75 -8.67
C THR A 129 24.80 6.77 -9.08
N THR A 130 23.92 6.39 -10.01
CA THR A 130 22.80 7.22 -10.45
C THR A 130 21.47 6.58 -10.04
N SER A 131 20.52 7.40 -9.64
CA SER A 131 19.15 6.94 -9.44
C SER A 131 18.56 6.46 -10.76
N LEU A 132 17.96 5.25 -10.75
CA LEU A 132 17.25 4.71 -11.91
C LEU A 132 15.92 5.45 -12.18
N TRP A 133 15.41 6.14 -11.17
CA TRP A 133 14.19 6.93 -11.27
C TRP A 133 14.47 8.39 -11.02
N LYS A 134 13.94 9.24 -11.89
CA LYS A 134 13.92 10.69 -11.71
C LYS A 134 12.49 11.18 -11.70
N ALA A 135 12.18 12.08 -10.78
CA ALA A 135 10.87 12.71 -10.79
C ALA A 135 10.65 13.48 -12.10
N PRO A 136 9.47 13.37 -12.71
CA PRO A 136 9.14 14.17 -13.89
C PRO A 136 9.34 15.66 -13.61
N GLY A 137 10.11 16.35 -14.44
CA GLY A 137 10.36 17.79 -14.32
C GLY A 137 11.58 18.20 -13.48
N LEU A 138 12.40 17.24 -13.02
CA LEU A 138 13.70 17.50 -12.37
C LEU A 138 14.87 17.09 -13.25
#